data_4a82c8362af0d9290424bcb7eb88f25f
#
_entry.id   4a82c8362af0d9290424bcb7eb88f25f
#
_cell.length_a   1.000
_cell.length_b   1.000
_cell.length_c   1.000
_cell.angle_alpha   90.00
_cell.angle_beta   90.00
_cell.angle_gamma   90.00
#
_symmetry.space_group_name_H-M   'P 1'
#
loop_
_entity.id
_entity.type
_entity.pdbx_description
1 polymer ?
#
loop_
_entity_poly.entity_id
_entity_poly.type
_entity_poly.pdbx_seq_one_letter_code
_entity_poly.pdbx_strand_id
1 'polypeptide(L)'
;MVEWAKARARHLRWWEEVHLLKEEMRRVRQSLEWKATWWEERQVGWEELDDAGRDGVRAYAVRQANLQRALHARFSRLWDKPLMPLISQDDSGEVPSYIVDPVLEELVEDNDA
;
A
#
# COMPACT_ATOMS: atom_id res chain seq x y z
N MET A 1 -4.77 31.51 18.27
CA MET A 1 -3.67 30.64 18.79
C MET A 1 -4.12 29.19 18.92
N VAL A 2 -5.18 28.95 19.69
CA VAL A 2 -5.66 27.56 19.90
C VAL A 2 -6.14 26.92 18.60
N GLU A 3 -6.87 27.65 17.77
CA GLU A 3 -7.40 27.13 16.51
C GLU A 3 -6.29 26.83 15.50
N TRP A 4 -5.26 27.67 15.45
CA TRP A 4 -4.11 27.41 14.63
C TRP A 4 -3.38 26.12 15.06
N ALA A 5 -3.19 25.94 16.36
CA ALA A 5 -2.54 24.75 16.91
C ALA A 5 -3.33 23.48 16.59
N LYS A 6 -4.67 23.53 16.68
CA LYS A 6 -5.55 22.42 16.35
C LYS A 6 -5.46 22.08 14.85
N ALA A 7 -5.49 23.09 13.99
CA ALA A 7 -5.40 22.91 12.55
C ALA A 7 -4.07 22.25 12.18
N ARG A 8 -2.99 22.72 12.76
CA ARG A 8 -1.67 22.16 12.54
C ARG A 8 -1.59 20.70 13.01
N ALA A 9 -2.13 20.41 14.19
CA ALA A 9 -2.13 19.04 14.74
C ALA A 9 -2.90 18.10 13.82
N ARG A 10 -4.08 18.51 13.30
CA ARG A 10 -4.86 17.70 12.37
C ARG A 10 -4.09 17.46 11.07
N HIS A 11 -3.41 18.48 10.55
CA HIS A 11 -2.64 18.35 9.32
C HIS A 11 -1.44 17.42 9.49
N LEU A 12 -0.72 17.53 10.60
CA LEU A 12 0.40 16.64 10.91
C LEU A 12 -0.07 15.19 11.04
N ARG A 13 -1.21 14.99 11.68
CA ARG A 13 -1.81 13.65 11.83
C ARG A 13 -2.18 13.06 10.48
N TRP A 14 -2.81 13.87 9.61
CA TRP A 14 -3.14 13.44 8.25
C TRP A 14 -1.89 13.01 7.49
N TRP A 15 -0.83 13.79 7.58
CA TRP A 15 0.45 13.52 6.94
C TRP A 15 1.05 12.19 7.45
N GLU A 16 1.01 11.99 8.76
CA GLU A 16 1.47 10.74 9.37
C GLU A 16 0.65 9.54 8.87
N GLU A 17 -0.66 9.68 8.79
CA GLU A 17 -1.55 8.63 8.29
C GLU A 17 -1.26 8.30 6.83
N VAL A 18 -0.97 9.30 6.00
CA VAL A 18 -0.59 9.07 4.60
C VAL A 18 0.71 8.27 4.51
N HIS A 19 1.68 8.59 5.34
CA HIS A 19 2.94 7.84 5.39
C HIS A 19 2.75 6.40 5.87
N LEU A 20 1.92 6.21 6.88
CA LEU A 20 1.58 4.86 7.35
C LEU A 20 0.88 4.05 6.26
N LEU A 21 -0.03 4.68 5.53
CA LEU A 21 -0.73 4.04 4.42
C LEU A 21 0.24 3.63 3.31
N LYS A 22 1.19 4.49 2.97
CA LYS A 22 2.25 4.18 2.00
C LYS A 22 3.02 2.91 2.43
N GLU A 23 3.37 2.83 3.70
CA GLU A 23 4.09 1.69 4.24
C GLU A 23 3.23 0.42 4.21
N GLU A 24 1.96 0.51 4.53
CA GLU A 24 1.03 -0.61 4.44
C GLU A 24 0.87 -1.10 3.00
N MET A 25 0.77 -0.20 2.05
CA MET A 25 0.70 -0.54 0.62
C MET A 25 1.95 -1.30 0.18
N ARG A 26 3.12 -0.85 0.63
CA ARG A 26 4.38 -1.54 0.35
C ARG A 26 4.37 -2.96 0.91
N ARG A 27 3.93 -3.10 2.15
CA ARG A 27 3.85 -4.42 2.82
C ARG A 27 2.88 -5.36 2.14
N VAL A 28 1.73 -4.85 1.69
CA VAL A 28 0.74 -5.65 0.98
C VAL A 28 1.33 -6.17 -0.34
N ARG A 29 1.99 -5.31 -1.12
CA ARG A 29 2.62 -5.72 -2.37
C ARG A 29 3.71 -6.77 -2.12
N GLN A 30 4.53 -6.56 -1.11
CA GLN A 30 5.58 -7.51 -0.74
C GLN A 30 4.99 -8.85 -0.29
N SER A 31 3.92 -8.84 0.48
CA SER A 31 3.22 -10.03 0.92
C SER A 31 2.63 -10.81 -0.25
N LEU A 32 2.05 -10.12 -1.24
CA LEU A 32 1.49 -10.75 -2.42
C LEU A 32 2.57 -11.44 -3.26
N GLU A 33 3.73 -10.80 -3.44
CA GLU A 33 4.88 -11.41 -4.11
C GLU A 33 5.37 -12.65 -3.37
N TRP A 34 5.48 -12.57 -2.05
CA TRP A 34 5.90 -13.68 -1.23
C TRP A 34 4.93 -14.86 -1.35
N LYS A 35 3.63 -14.58 -1.29
CA LYS A 35 2.60 -15.62 -1.44
C LYS A 35 2.62 -16.25 -2.82
N ALA A 36 2.81 -15.46 -3.87
CA ALA A 36 2.92 -15.98 -5.23
C ALA A 36 4.08 -16.95 -5.35
N THR A 37 5.25 -16.57 -4.84
CA THR A 37 6.44 -17.42 -4.83
C THR A 37 6.21 -18.68 -4.01
N TRP A 38 5.56 -18.54 -2.86
CA TRP A 38 5.24 -19.67 -1.99
C TRP A 38 4.37 -20.71 -2.73
N TRP A 39 3.35 -20.25 -3.46
CA TRP A 39 2.50 -21.13 -4.25
C TRP A 39 3.23 -21.74 -5.44
N GLU A 40 4.11 -20.98 -6.09
CA GLU A 40 4.93 -21.51 -7.20
C GLU A 40 5.81 -22.66 -6.73
N GLU A 41 6.39 -22.57 -5.55
CA GLU A 41 7.21 -23.63 -4.97
C GLU A 41 6.38 -24.90 -4.68
N ARG A 42 5.08 -24.78 -4.46
CA ARG A 42 4.20 -25.91 -4.19
C ARG A 42 3.63 -26.57 -5.44
N GLN A 43 4.06 -26.16 -6.60
CA GLN A 43 3.72 -26.84 -7.85
C GLN A 43 4.44 -28.18 -8.00
N VAL A 44 5.49 -28.43 -7.24
CA VAL A 44 6.32 -29.63 -7.29
C VAL A 44 6.45 -30.25 -5.90
N GLY A 45 6.91 -31.50 -5.83
CA GLY A 45 7.22 -32.12 -4.55
C GLY A 45 6.10 -32.96 -3.95
N TRP A 46 5.12 -33.37 -4.74
CA TRP A 46 3.97 -34.16 -4.27
C TRP A 46 4.07 -35.62 -4.73
N GLU A 47 5.24 -36.22 -4.52
CA GLU A 47 5.50 -37.60 -5.00
C GLU A 47 4.64 -38.64 -4.29
N GLU A 48 4.18 -38.37 -3.07
CA GLU A 48 3.32 -39.31 -2.32
C GLU A 48 1.89 -39.40 -2.85
N LEU A 49 1.49 -38.45 -3.74
CA LEU A 49 0.16 -38.48 -4.35
C LEU A 49 0.20 -39.20 -5.69
N ASP A 50 -0.97 -39.70 -6.11
CA ASP A 50 -1.11 -40.27 -7.46
C ASP A 50 -1.06 -39.15 -8.52
N ASP A 51 -1.09 -39.57 -9.81
CA ASP A 51 -0.98 -38.59 -10.91
C ASP A 51 -2.11 -37.56 -10.90
N ALA A 52 -3.34 -38.02 -10.65
CA ALA A 52 -4.49 -37.11 -10.58
C ALA A 52 -4.38 -36.14 -9.40
N GLY A 53 -3.93 -36.65 -8.25
CA GLY A 53 -3.73 -35.83 -7.06
C GLY A 53 -2.64 -34.76 -7.28
N ARG A 54 -1.53 -35.15 -7.89
CA ARG A 54 -0.44 -34.21 -8.22
C ARG A 54 -0.91 -33.13 -9.18
N ASP A 55 -1.65 -33.51 -10.22
CA ASP A 55 -2.17 -32.56 -11.20
C ASP A 55 -3.15 -31.59 -10.54
N GLY A 56 -4.01 -32.07 -9.65
CA GLY A 56 -4.95 -31.23 -8.91
C GLY A 56 -4.27 -30.22 -8.02
N VAL A 57 -3.25 -30.65 -7.24
CA VAL A 57 -2.49 -29.75 -6.37
C VAL A 57 -1.70 -28.75 -7.20
N ARG A 58 -1.07 -29.19 -8.28
CA ARG A 58 -0.33 -28.28 -9.16
C ARG A 58 -1.26 -27.22 -9.76
N ALA A 59 -2.42 -27.62 -10.27
CA ALA A 59 -3.39 -26.70 -10.85
C ALA A 59 -3.86 -25.67 -9.83
N TYR A 60 -4.11 -26.11 -8.60
CA TYR A 60 -4.51 -25.23 -7.51
C TYR A 60 -3.39 -24.23 -7.19
N ALA A 61 -2.15 -24.71 -7.06
CA ALA A 61 -1.00 -23.86 -6.77
C ALA A 61 -0.76 -22.82 -7.87
N VAL A 62 -0.89 -23.22 -9.14
CA VAL A 62 -0.77 -22.31 -10.28
C VAL A 62 -1.83 -21.22 -10.21
N ARG A 63 -3.08 -21.59 -9.95
CA ARG A 63 -4.17 -20.62 -9.84
C ARG A 63 -3.95 -19.65 -8.69
N GLN A 64 -3.50 -20.13 -7.54
CA GLN A 64 -3.23 -19.25 -6.40
C GLN A 64 -2.06 -18.30 -6.68
N ALA A 65 -0.98 -18.79 -7.27
CA ALA A 65 0.14 -17.94 -7.65
C ALA A 65 -0.30 -16.86 -8.65
N ASN A 66 -1.07 -17.22 -9.65
CA ASN A 66 -1.58 -16.27 -10.64
C ASN A 66 -2.51 -15.23 -10.02
N LEU A 67 -3.36 -15.64 -9.08
CA LEU A 67 -4.24 -14.74 -8.35
C LEU A 67 -3.43 -13.71 -7.55
N GLN A 68 -2.41 -14.15 -6.83
CA GLN A 68 -1.57 -13.25 -6.05
C GLN A 68 -0.84 -12.26 -6.95
N ARG A 69 -0.35 -12.70 -8.09
CA ARG A 69 0.33 -11.82 -9.05
C ARG A 69 -0.63 -10.84 -9.71
N ALA A 70 -1.85 -11.27 -10.02
CA ALA A 70 -2.89 -10.40 -10.57
C ALA A 70 -3.28 -9.30 -9.58
N LEU A 71 -3.44 -9.66 -8.30
CA LEU A 71 -3.71 -8.69 -7.24
C LEU A 71 -2.56 -7.72 -7.06
N HIS A 72 -1.32 -8.20 -7.09
CA HIS A 72 -0.14 -7.35 -7.01
C HIS A 72 -0.12 -6.32 -8.14
N ALA A 73 -0.34 -6.78 -9.37
CA ALA A 73 -0.37 -5.90 -10.54
C ALA A 73 -1.49 -4.87 -10.45
N ARG A 74 -2.68 -5.28 -10.01
CA ARG A 74 -3.83 -4.40 -9.88
C ARG A 74 -3.58 -3.32 -8.82
N PHE A 75 -3.10 -3.72 -7.64
CA PHE A 75 -2.81 -2.78 -6.57
C PHE A 75 -1.68 -1.83 -6.93
N SER A 76 -0.65 -2.32 -7.62
CA SER A 76 0.44 -1.47 -8.10
C SER A 76 -0.08 -0.38 -9.03
N ARG A 77 -0.96 -0.74 -9.98
CA ARG A 77 -1.56 0.24 -10.89
C ARG A 77 -2.45 1.23 -10.16
N LEU A 78 -3.25 0.76 -9.20
CA LEU A 78 -4.17 1.64 -8.45
C LEU A 78 -3.40 2.61 -7.57
N TRP A 79 -2.30 2.16 -6.97
CA TRP A 79 -1.54 2.95 -6.01
C TRP A 79 -0.48 3.84 -6.65
N ASP A 80 -0.28 3.72 -7.96
CA ASP A 80 0.59 4.62 -8.74
C ASP A 80 -0.13 5.86 -9.25
N LYS A 81 -1.37 6.11 -8.80
CA LYS A 81 -2.18 7.25 -9.21
C LYS A 81 -1.74 8.56 -8.55
N PRO A 82 -2.27 9.73 -9.02
CA PRO A 82 -1.70 11.06 -8.72
C PRO A 82 -1.50 11.46 -7.26
N LEU A 83 -2.13 10.80 -6.30
CA LEU A 83 -1.86 11.05 -4.87
C LEU A 83 -0.48 10.60 -4.45
N MET A 84 0.10 9.66 -5.18
CA MET A 84 1.40 9.08 -4.84
C MET A 84 2.59 10.00 -5.05
N PRO A 85 2.60 10.92 -6.04
CA PRO A 85 3.72 11.87 -6.17
C PRO A 85 3.95 12.69 -4.91
N LEU A 86 2.91 13.04 -4.18
CA LEU A 86 3.03 13.79 -2.91
C LEU A 86 3.76 12.97 -1.86
N ILE A 87 3.53 11.67 -1.85
CA ILE A 87 4.16 10.74 -0.91
C ILE A 87 5.61 10.45 -1.34
N SER A 88 5.82 10.27 -2.65
CA SER A 88 7.12 9.90 -3.21
C SER A 88 8.16 11.00 -3.07
N GLN A 89 7.73 12.26 -3.05
CA GLN A 89 8.64 13.41 -2.99
C GLN A 89 9.19 13.63 -1.59
N ASP A 90 8.63 13.00 -0.59
CA ASP A 90 9.03 13.20 0.79
C ASP A 90 9.52 11.93 1.45
N ASP A 91 10.68 11.46 0.99
CA ASP A 91 11.36 10.35 1.66
C ASP A 91 12.15 10.81 2.90
N SER A 92 12.28 12.13 3.09
CA SER A 92 13.03 12.68 4.21
C SER A 92 12.26 12.63 5.54
N GLY A 93 10.94 12.42 5.48
CA GLY A 93 10.09 12.44 6.66
C GLY A 93 9.64 13.83 7.09
N GLU A 94 9.98 14.85 6.32
CA GLU A 94 9.56 16.22 6.60
C GLU A 94 8.24 16.53 5.89
N VAL A 95 7.40 17.34 6.54
CA VAL A 95 6.14 17.80 5.94
C VAL A 95 6.45 18.77 4.81
N PRO A 96 6.04 18.49 3.55
CA PRO A 96 6.31 19.39 2.44
C PRO A 96 5.68 20.75 2.66
N SER A 97 6.43 21.82 2.38
CA SER A 97 5.97 23.18 2.61
C SER A 97 4.73 23.56 1.78
N TYR A 98 4.61 23.00 0.57
CA TYR A 98 3.45 23.27 -0.27
C TYR A 98 2.16 22.62 0.24
N ILE A 99 2.27 21.62 1.11
CA ILE A 99 1.13 21.01 1.80
C ILE A 99 0.82 21.78 3.08
N VAL A 100 1.85 22.12 3.85
CA VAL A 100 1.70 22.76 5.16
C VAL A 100 1.12 24.16 5.04
N ASP A 101 1.72 25.00 4.19
CA ASP A 101 1.37 26.41 4.15
C ASP A 101 -0.03 26.69 3.60
N PRO A 102 -0.43 26.20 2.40
CA PRO A 102 -1.78 26.49 1.89
C PRO A 102 -2.89 25.81 2.68
N VAL A 103 -2.69 24.58 3.12
CA VAL A 103 -3.72 23.83 3.84
C VAL A 103 -3.95 24.41 5.23
N LEU A 104 -2.88 24.80 5.92
CA LEU A 104 -3.01 25.44 7.23
C LEU A 104 -3.70 26.79 7.13
N GLU A 105 -3.42 27.57 6.10
CA GLU A 105 -4.10 28.85 5.87
C GLU A 105 -5.59 28.66 5.66
N GLU A 106 -5.99 27.70 4.83
CA GLU A 106 -7.40 27.37 4.62
C GLU A 106 -8.09 26.93 5.90
N LEU A 107 -7.44 26.06 6.67
CA LEU A 107 -8.02 25.58 7.92
C LEU A 107 -8.15 26.68 8.97
N VAL A 108 -7.20 27.61 9.00
CA VAL A 108 -7.28 28.76 9.92
C VAL A 108 -8.42 29.68 9.50
N GLU A 109 -8.61 29.96 8.22
CA GLU A 109 -9.71 30.78 7.72
C GLU A 109 -11.06 30.13 8.01
N ASP A 110 -11.20 28.81 7.81
CA ASP A 110 -12.43 28.09 8.10
C ASP A 110 -12.77 28.10 9.60
N ASN A 111 -11.76 28.05 10.44
CA ASN A 111 -11.95 28.07 11.89
C ASN A 111 -12.27 29.47 12.44
N ASP A 112 -11.87 30.53 11.75
CA ASP A 112 -12.16 31.90 12.12
C ASP A 112 -13.58 32.33 11.73
N ALA A 113 -14.22 31.60 10.85
CA ALA A 113 -15.59 31.82 10.47
C ALA A 113 -16.54 31.16 11.50
#